data_d70cc514820c16a04c044d57f8c7f041
#
_entry.id   d70cc514820c16a04c044d57f8c7f041
#
_cell.length_a   1.000
_cell.length_b   1.000
_cell.length_c   1.000
_cell.angle_alpha   90.00
_cell.angle_beta   90.00
_cell.angle_gamma   90.00
#
_symmetry.space_group_name_H-M   'P 1'
#
loop_
_entity.id
_entity.type
_entity.pdbx_description
1 polymer ?
#
loop_
_entity_poly.entity_id
_entity_poly.type
_entity_poly.pdbx_seq_one_letter_code
_entity_poly.pdbx_strand_id
1 'polypeptide(L)'
;MIKNLISISLCLLFVSYSWAQEPQHDTEKEKAKTAGYEFTDTKIAKYTPVKDQSRSGTCWSFSGLAFLESEMLRQGKPEVDLSEMFIVRMTYLENSRAM
;
A
#
# COMPACT_ATOMS: atom_id res chain seq x y z
N MET A 1 -15.99 47.78 -22.28
CA MET A 1 -15.71 46.39 -22.75
C MET A 1 -14.33 45.88 -22.34
N ILE A 2 -13.25 46.62 -22.49
CA ILE A 2 -11.87 46.20 -22.17
C ILE A 2 -11.66 45.90 -20.70
N LYS A 3 -12.27 46.65 -19.77
CA LYS A 3 -12.15 46.41 -18.31
C LYS A 3 -12.70 45.04 -17.84
N ASN A 4 -13.75 44.55 -18.47
CA ASN A 4 -14.33 43.27 -18.13
C ASN A 4 -13.50 42.07 -18.66
N LEU A 5 -12.82 42.25 -19.80
CA LEU A 5 -11.93 41.24 -20.37
C LEU A 5 -10.67 41.03 -19.50
N ILE A 6 -10.13 42.10 -18.93
CA ILE A 6 -8.98 42.03 -18.02
C ILE A 6 -9.35 41.32 -16.72
N SER A 7 -10.55 41.57 -16.19
CA SER A 7 -11.05 40.89 -14.95
C SER A 7 -11.23 39.39 -15.13
N ILE A 8 -11.76 38.99 -16.29
CA ILE A 8 -11.96 37.56 -16.61
C ILE A 8 -10.62 36.84 -16.81
N SER A 9 -9.65 37.51 -17.47
CA SER A 9 -8.31 36.96 -17.66
C SER A 9 -7.57 36.76 -16.34
N LEU A 10 -7.73 37.69 -15.39
CA LEU A 10 -7.10 37.58 -14.07
C LEU A 10 -7.67 36.46 -13.24
N CYS A 11 -9.00 36.20 -13.31
CA CYS A 11 -9.64 35.08 -12.63
C CYS A 11 -9.21 33.71 -13.17
N LEU A 12 -8.98 33.61 -14.49
CA LEU A 12 -8.50 32.36 -15.11
C LEU A 12 -7.08 32.00 -14.68
N LEU A 13 -6.23 32.97 -14.38
CA LEU A 13 -4.87 32.74 -13.90
C LEU A 13 -4.86 32.21 -12.44
N PHE A 14 -5.84 32.57 -11.62
CA PHE A 14 -5.94 32.06 -10.24
C PHE A 14 -6.46 30.63 -10.17
N VAL A 15 -7.28 30.18 -11.10
CA VAL A 15 -7.80 28.81 -11.12
C VAL A 15 -6.72 27.79 -11.47
N SER A 16 -5.73 28.16 -12.27
CA SER A 16 -4.64 27.25 -12.66
C SER A 16 -3.60 27.01 -11.55
N TYR A 17 -3.54 27.85 -10.52
CA TYR A 17 -2.62 27.64 -9.39
C TYR A 17 -3.14 26.66 -8.33
N SER A 18 -4.44 26.34 -8.33
CA SER A 18 -5.04 25.48 -7.30
C SER A 18 -4.86 23.97 -7.56
N TRP A 19 -4.33 23.57 -8.70
CA TRP A 19 -4.18 22.16 -9.08
C TRP A 19 -2.76 21.61 -8.95
N ALA A 20 -1.80 22.43 -8.50
CA ALA A 20 -0.39 22.06 -8.41
C ALA A 20 0.11 21.81 -6.98
N GLN A 21 -0.79 21.62 -6.02
CA GLN A 21 -0.40 21.18 -4.69
C GLN A 21 -0.72 19.68 -4.55
N GLU A 22 0.15 18.83 -5.12
CA GLU A 22 0.34 17.49 -4.58
C GLU A 22 0.73 17.65 -3.11
N PRO A 23 0.05 16.97 -2.17
CA PRO A 23 0.55 16.91 -0.82
C PRO A 23 1.87 16.15 -0.88
N GLN A 24 2.98 16.88 -0.85
CA GLN A 24 4.25 16.28 -0.50
C GLN A 24 4.05 15.68 0.89
N HIS A 25 3.91 14.40 0.92
CA HIS A 25 4.04 13.62 2.15
C HIS A 25 5.54 13.71 2.50
N ASP A 26 5.89 14.83 3.13
CA ASP A 26 7.16 14.96 3.81
C ASP A 26 7.20 13.89 4.88
N THR A 27 7.79 12.78 4.51
CA THR A 27 8.25 11.77 5.48
C THR A 27 9.47 12.38 6.17
N GLU A 28 9.28 13.52 6.80
CA GLU A 28 10.15 13.99 7.84
C GLU A 28 9.96 12.99 9.00
N LYS A 29 10.83 12.00 9.03
CA LYS A 29 11.06 11.17 10.20
C LYS A 29 11.49 12.10 11.29
N GLU A 30 10.51 12.75 11.93
CA GLU A 30 10.68 13.33 13.23
C GLU A 30 11.10 12.17 14.14
N LYS A 31 12.41 12.06 14.31
CA LYS A 31 13.00 11.29 15.38
C LYS A 31 12.52 11.94 16.68
N ALA A 32 11.29 11.62 17.06
CA ALA A 32 10.86 11.79 18.42
C ALA A 32 11.93 11.09 19.26
N LYS A 33 12.75 11.88 19.92
CA LYS A 33 13.57 11.43 21.06
C LYS A 33 12.61 11.08 22.19
N THR A 34 11.83 10.05 21.98
CA THR A 34 11.20 9.34 23.06
C THR A 34 12.37 8.61 23.71
N ALA A 35 12.67 8.95 24.97
CA ALA A 35 13.50 8.12 25.82
C ALA A 35 12.76 6.78 25.95
N GLY A 36 12.88 5.96 24.93
CA GLY A 36 12.14 4.73 24.72
C GLY A 36 13.08 3.54 24.81
N TYR A 37 12.51 2.39 24.95
CA TYR A 37 13.23 1.14 24.96
C TYR A 37 13.98 0.95 23.65
N GLU A 38 15.25 0.59 23.74
CA GLU A 38 16.05 0.15 22.59
C GLU A 38 15.79 -1.34 22.37
N PHE A 39 15.17 -1.67 21.23
CA PHE A 39 14.89 -3.05 20.87
C PHE A 39 16.02 -3.57 19.99
N THR A 40 16.54 -4.75 20.32
CA THR A 40 17.51 -5.45 19.52
C THR A 40 16.88 -6.73 18.99
N ASP A 41 16.90 -6.88 17.67
CA ASP A 41 16.41 -8.09 17.02
C ASP A 41 17.32 -9.28 17.35
N THR A 42 16.84 -10.21 18.16
CA THR A 42 17.58 -11.42 18.51
C THR A 42 17.43 -12.52 17.46
N LYS A 43 16.32 -12.51 16.72
CA LYS A 43 16.03 -13.46 15.65
C LYS A 43 15.06 -12.87 14.65
N ILE A 44 15.46 -12.84 13.39
CA ILE A 44 14.60 -12.41 12.27
C ILE A 44 14.26 -13.63 11.42
N ALA A 45 12.97 -13.91 11.22
CA ALA A 45 12.51 -14.90 10.27
C ALA A 45 12.64 -14.34 8.84
N LYS A 46 13.03 -15.17 7.88
CA LYS A 46 13.02 -14.80 6.46
C LYS A 46 11.58 -14.61 6.00
N TYR A 47 11.35 -13.60 5.18
CA TYR A 47 10.03 -13.28 4.63
C TYR A 47 10.18 -12.76 3.21
N THR A 48 9.11 -12.88 2.43
CA THR A 48 8.99 -12.29 1.10
C THR A 48 8.60 -10.81 1.18
N PRO A 49 8.83 -10.00 0.13
CA PRO A 49 8.44 -8.59 0.13
C PRO A 49 6.95 -8.39 0.45
N VAL A 50 6.66 -7.31 1.18
CA VAL A 50 5.27 -6.95 1.51
C VAL A 50 4.54 -6.54 0.23
N LYS A 51 3.33 -7.09 0.03
CA LYS A 51 2.48 -6.83 -1.13
C LYS A 51 1.30 -5.94 -0.73
N ASP A 52 0.93 -5.02 -1.62
CA ASP A 52 -0.21 -4.13 -1.42
C ASP A 52 -1.51 -4.77 -1.95
N GLN A 53 -2.46 -5.00 -1.06
CA GLN A 53 -3.78 -5.50 -1.43
C GLN A 53 -4.71 -4.40 -1.99
N SER A 54 -4.30 -3.13 -1.93
CA SER A 54 -5.14 -1.98 -2.28
C SER A 54 -6.48 -2.00 -1.48
N ARG A 55 -7.60 -1.73 -2.14
CA ARG A 55 -8.94 -1.69 -1.52
C ARG A 55 -9.75 -2.97 -1.75
N SER A 56 -9.08 -4.09 -2.00
CA SER A 56 -9.77 -5.34 -2.39
C SER A 56 -10.47 -6.06 -1.21
N GLY A 57 -10.17 -5.74 0.04
CA GLY A 57 -10.71 -6.46 1.21
C GLY A 57 -10.22 -7.91 1.32
N THR A 58 -9.10 -8.24 0.70
CA THR A 58 -8.54 -9.60 0.59
C THR A 58 -7.36 -9.85 1.53
N CYS A 59 -7.26 -9.10 2.65
CA CYS A 59 -6.17 -9.21 3.62
C CYS A 59 -5.93 -10.65 4.11
N TRP A 60 -6.99 -11.44 4.25
CA TRP A 60 -6.92 -12.85 4.63
C TRP A 60 -6.09 -13.70 3.66
N SER A 61 -6.20 -13.46 2.35
CA SER A 61 -5.42 -14.17 1.32
C SER A 61 -3.96 -13.72 1.33
N PHE A 62 -3.73 -12.40 1.40
CA PHE A 62 -2.39 -11.82 1.44
C PHE A 62 -1.61 -12.29 2.68
N SER A 63 -2.20 -12.22 3.87
CA SER A 63 -1.54 -12.68 5.09
C SER A 63 -1.31 -14.19 5.12
N GLY A 64 -2.27 -14.97 4.62
CA GLY A 64 -2.15 -16.43 4.57
C GLY A 64 -1.03 -16.87 3.62
N LEU A 65 -0.93 -16.29 2.44
CA LEU A 65 0.12 -16.64 1.48
C LEU A 65 1.50 -16.12 1.91
N ALA A 66 1.59 -14.92 2.47
CA ALA A 66 2.84 -14.42 3.05
C ALA A 66 3.38 -15.34 4.16
N PHE A 67 2.49 -15.90 4.98
CA PHE A 67 2.89 -16.91 5.97
C PHE A 67 3.43 -18.18 5.31
N LEU A 68 2.75 -18.71 4.28
CA LEU A 68 3.20 -19.93 3.57
C LEU A 68 4.52 -19.70 2.85
N GLU A 69 4.71 -18.57 2.17
CA GLU A 69 5.96 -18.20 1.53
C GLU A 69 7.11 -18.12 2.53
N SER A 70 6.88 -17.47 3.68
CA SER A 70 7.87 -17.38 4.77
C SER A 70 8.22 -18.75 5.34
N GLU A 71 7.25 -19.64 5.48
CA GLU A 71 7.47 -21.01 5.95
C GLU A 71 8.25 -21.84 4.94
N MET A 72 8.01 -21.65 3.65
CA MET A 72 8.81 -22.26 2.58
C MET A 72 10.27 -21.81 2.65
N LEU A 73 10.52 -20.50 2.83
CA LEU A 73 11.88 -19.97 3.02
C LEU A 73 12.55 -20.53 4.27
N ARG A 74 11.79 -20.68 5.38
CA ARG A 74 12.30 -21.29 6.60
C ARG A 74 12.75 -22.73 6.39
N GLN A 75 12.05 -23.48 5.53
CA GLN A 75 12.39 -24.86 5.16
C GLN A 75 13.53 -24.96 4.14
N GLY A 76 14.12 -23.84 3.73
CA GLY A 76 15.19 -23.79 2.73
C GLY A 76 14.74 -23.97 1.29
N LYS A 77 13.43 -23.80 1.02
CA LYS A 77 12.91 -23.78 -0.34
C LYS A 77 13.30 -22.46 -1.04
N PRO A 78 13.34 -22.44 -2.38
CA PRO A 78 13.54 -21.20 -3.10
C PRO A 78 12.39 -20.22 -2.83
N GLU A 79 12.67 -18.95 -2.99
CA GLU A 79 11.64 -17.90 -2.93
C GLU A 79 10.62 -18.11 -4.05
N VAL A 80 9.34 -18.11 -3.67
CA VAL A 80 8.20 -18.30 -4.57
C VAL A 80 7.21 -17.19 -4.32
N ASP A 81 6.68 -16.62 -5.37
CA ASP A 81 5.61 -15.63 -5.36
C ASP A 81 4.27 -16.32 -5.65
N LEU A 82 3.45 -16.51 -4.63
CA LEU A 82 2.14 -17.13 -4.74
C LEU A 82 1.08 -16.09 -5.09
N SER A 83 0.12 -16.46 -5.95
CA SER A 83 -0.91 -15.52 -6.40
C SER A 83 -2.08 -15.46 -5.41
N GLU A 84 -2.18 -14.36 -4.67
CA GLU A 84 -3.25 -14.09 -3.71
C GLU A 84 -4.61 -14.03 -4.41
N MET A 85 -4.67 -13.43 -5.59
CA MET A 85 -5.91 -13.28 -6.35
C MET A 85 -6.40 -14.61 -6.92
N PHE A 86 -5.52 -15.57 -7.17
CA PHE A 86 -5.92 -16.91 -7.53
C PHE A 86 -6.71 -17.58 -6.39
N ILE A 87 -6.21 -17.51 -5.16
CA ILE A 87 -6.88 -18.08 -3.99
C ILE A 87 -8.23 -17.38 -3.74
N VAL A 88 -8.26 -16.05 -3.83
CA VAL A 88 -9.50 -15.27 -3.71
C VAL A 88 -10.54 -15.74 -4.72
N ARG A 89 -10.17 -15.86 -6.00
CA ARG A 89 -11.05 -16.33 -7.06
C ARG A 89 -11.57 -17.74 -6.78
N MET A 90 -10.70 -18.67 -6.39
CA MET A 90 -11.09 -20.05 -6.11
C MET A 90 -12.06 -20.13 -4.94
N THR A 91 -11.81 -19.38 -3.87
CA THR A 91 -12.70 -19.33 -2.70
C THR A 91 -14.10 -18.80 -3.06
N TYR A 92 -14.19 -17.73 -3.85
CA TYR A 92 -15.49 -17.22 -4.29
C TYR A 92 -16.22 -18.17 -5.22
N LEU A 93 -15.53 -18.85 -6.11
CA LEU A 93 -16.14 -19.86 -6.98
C LEU A 93 -16.68 -21.07 -6.16
N GLU A 94 -15.94 -21.50 -5.16
CA GLU A 94 -16.36 -22.60 -4.30
C GLU A 94 -17.59 -22.21 -3.46
N ASN A 95 -17.57 -21.04 -2.85
CA ASN A 95 -18.71 -20.53 -2.09
C ASN A 95 -19.97 -20.37 -2.96
N SER A 96 -19.83 -19.94 -4.22
CA SER A 96 -20.97 -19.81 -5.14
C SER A 96 -21.56 -21.15 -5.59
N ARG A 97 -20.79 -22.23 -5.55
CA ARG A 97 -21.26 -23.58 -5.86
C ARG A 97 -21.96 -24.24 -4.66
N ALA A 98 -21.62 -23.82 -3.45
CA ALA A 98 -22.18 -24.36 -2.22
C ALA A 98 -23.55 -23.76 -1.84
N MET A 99 -23.97 -22.68 -2.51
CA MET A 99 -25.31 -22.06 -2.37
C MET A 99 -26.31 -22.66 -3.34
#